data_364f249e4a29f835941f72df37406b99
#
_entry.id   364f249e4a29f835941f72df37406b99
#
_cell.length_a   1.000
_cell.length_b   1.000
_cell.length_c   1.000
_cell.angle_alpha   90.00
_cell.angle_beta   90.00
_cell.angle_gamma   90.00
#
_symmetry.space_group_name_H-M   'P 1'
#
loop_
_entity.id
_entity.type
_entity.pdbx_description
1 polymer ?
#
loop_
_entity_poly.entity_id
_entity_poly.type
_entity_poly.pdbx_seq_one_letter_code
_entity_poly.pdbx_strand_id
1 'polypeptide(L)'
;LYRSKARGLLDTHNLPALQNLLKRDPSAYTEEFLAQWNHYESLRRIFASGIGQHIEGSGSEGASVQTIRLSKDQQDKFEQLLSFVAQLAPSYPDVTAALPEHLSELLLEHHASLSPDTRKTCFRALTLLRNRNVITSEDFLKTLIPLLSTTTSSEMRSTLLHTIVQDLKHANQKSKDPRLNRMVQGLLFGMVERGMNPEG
;
A
#
# COMPACT_ATOMS: atom_id res chain seq x y z
N LEU A 1 -35.53 -17.25 1.73
CA LEU A 1 -35.09 -18.63 2.14
C LEU A 1 -34.45 -19.42 0.98
N TYR A 2 -33.98 -18.79 -0.13
CA TYR A 2 -33.44 -19.48 -1.31
C TYR A 2 -31.95 -19.19 -1.62
N ARG A 3 -31.26 -18.38 -0.81
CA ARG A 3 -29.85 -17.95 -1.10
C ARG A 3 -28.75 -18.76 -0.41
N SER A 4 -29.09 -19.74 0.43
CA SER A 4 -28.09 -20.45 1.25
C SER A 4 -27.42 -21.67 0.59
N LYS A 5 -27.88 -22.14 -0.58
CA LYS A 5 -27.38 -23.39 -1.18
C LYS A 5 -26.24 -23.26 -2.20
N ALA A 6 -25.91 -22.04 -2.67
CA ALA A 6 -24.81 -21.84 -3.63
C ALA A 6 -23.46 -21.52 -2.98
N ARG A 7 -23.40 -21.30 -1.68
CA ARG A 7 -22.18 -20.93 -0.92
C ARG A 7 -21.21 -22.09 -0.66
N GLY A 8 -21.62 -23.33 -0.91
CA GLY A 8 -20.84 -24.52 -0.53
C GLY A 8 -19.64 -24.86 -1.40
N LEU A 9 -19.33 -24.11 -2.48
CA LEU A 9 -18.29 -24.46 -3.46
C LEU A 9 -17.46 -23.26 -3.95
N LEU A 10 -17.50 -22.14 -3.21
CA LEU A 10 -16.62 -21.01 -3.55
C LEU A 10 -15.21 -21.31 -3.05
N ASP A 11 -14.31 -21.60 -3.98
CA ASP A 11 -12.89 -21.68 -3.70
C ASP A 11 -12.36 -20.28 -3.38
N THR A 12 -12.34 -19.94 -2.09
CA THR A 12 -11.81 -18.66 -1.58
C THR A 12 -10.31 -18.52 -1.80
N HIS A 13 -9.64 -19.58 -2.24
CA HIS A 13 -8.23 -19.56 -2.61
C HIS A 13 -8.02 -19.05 -4.04
N ASN A 14 -9.05 -19.12 -4.89
CA ASN A 14 -9.00 -18.57 -6.24
C ASN A 14 -9.41 -17.08 -6.24
N LEU A 15 -8.47 -16.19 -5.84
CA LEU A 15 -8.71 -14.75 -5.76
C LEU A 15 -9.26 -14.12 -7.05
N PRO A 16 -8.79 -14.47 -8.26
CA PRO A 16 -9.36 -13.92 -9.50
C PRO A 16 -10.83 -14.26 -9.71
N ALA A 17 -11.23 -15.51 -9.45
CA ALA A 17 -12.62 -15.91 -9.57
C ALA A 17 -13.50 -15.21 -8.52
N LEU A 18 -13.04 -15.16 -7.28
CA LEU A 18 -13.70 -14.45 -6.19
C LEU A 18 -13.85 -12.95 -6.51
N GLN A 19 -12.81 -12.31 -7.04
CA GLN A 19 -12.84 -10.90 -7.44
C GLN A 19 -13.93 -10.59 -8.46
N ASN A 20 -14.15 -11.47 -9.43
CA ASN A 20 -15.20 -11.29 -10.43
C ASN A 20 -16.61 -11.35 -9.81
N LEU A 21 -16.81 -12.23 -8.83
CA LEU A 21 -18.07 -12.32 -8.09
C LEU A 21 -18.32 -11.07 -7.25
N LEU A 22 -17.31 -10.62 -6.50
CA LEU A 22 -17.35 -9.43 -5.66
C LEU A 22 -17.61 -8.14 -6.45
N LYS A 23 -17.10 -8.06 -7.68
CA LYS A 23 -17.38 -6.91 -8.57
C LYS A 23 -18.82 -6.90 -9.09
N ARG A 24 -19.45 -8.07 -9.22
CA ARG A 24 -20.84 -8.20 -9.73
C ARG A 24 -21.88 -7.96 -8.66
N ASP A 25 -21.67 -8.48 -7.47
CA ASP A 25 -22.60 -8.33 -6.34
C ASP A 25 -21.78 -8.19 -5.02
N PRO A 26 -21.28 -6.98 -4.72
CA PRO A 26 -20.48 -6.75 -3.51
C PRO A 26 -21.23 -7.12 -2.23
N SER A 27 -22.52 -6.84 -2.19
CA SER A 27 -23.34 -7.05 -0.99
C SER A 27 -23.54 -8.52 -0.66
N ALA A 28 -23.60 -9.38 -1.69
CA ALA A 28 -23.82 -10.83 -1.49
C ALA A 28 -22.60 -11.56 -0.94
N TYR A 29 -21.37 -10.99 -1.15
CA TYR A 29 -20.10 -11.63 -0.84
C TYR A 29 -19.26 -10.83 0.16
N THR A 30 -19.90 -10.04 1.02
CA THR A 30 -19.21 -9.21 2.02
C THR A 30 -18.40 -10.05 3.01
N GLU A 31 -18.93 -11.22 3.43
CA GLU A 31 -18.23 -12.09 4.38
C GLU A 31 -16.94 -12.66 3.77
N GLU A 32 -16.99 -13.04 2.50
CA GLU A 32 -15.82 -13.53 1.77
C GLU A 32 -14.75 -12.43 1.59
N PHE A 33 -15.20 -11.19 1.32
CA PHE A 33 -14.28 -10.05 1.29
C PHE A 33 -13.65 -9.79 2.64
N LEU A 34 -14.41 -9.78 3.72
CA LEU A 34 -13.92 -9.59 5.09
C LEU A 34 -12.90 -10.66 5.48
N ALA A 35 -13.11 -11.91 5.07
CA ALA A 35 -12.12 -12.96 5.31
C ALA A 35 -10.77 -12.67 4.63
N GLN A 36 -10.78 -12.18 3.37
CA GLN A 36 -9.56 -11.81 2.66
C GLN A 36 -8.94 -10.51 3.22
N TRP A 37 -9.75 -9.54 3.63
CA TRP A 37 -9.30 -8.35 4.32
C TRP A 37 -8.57 -8.68 5.63
N ASN A 38 -9.15 -9.52 6.47
CA ASN A 38 -8.53 -9.96 7.73
C ASN A 38 -7.21 -10.72 7.48
N HIS A 39 -7.14 -11.50 6.41
CA HIS A 39 -5.91 -12.19 6.02
C HIS A 39 -4.84 -11.18 5.57
N TYR A 40 -5.20 -10.18 4.75
CA TYR A 40 -4.32 -9.07 4.39
C TYR A 40 -3.80 -8.33 5.63
N GLU A 41 -4.69 -7.96 6.56
CA GLU A 41 -4.34 -7.29 7.82
C GLU A 41 -3.37 -8.11 8.67
N SER A 42 -3.58 -9.42 8.75
CA SER A 42 -2.69 -10.31 9.50
C SER A 42 -1.29 -10.33 8.92
N LEU A 43 -1.16 -10.44 7.60
CA LEU A 43 0.14 -10.40 6.92
C LEU A 43 0.79 -9.01 7.03
N ARG A 44 0.01 -7.92 6.89
CA ARG A 44 0.51 -6.56 7.06
C ARG A 44 1.13 -6.35 8.45
N ARG A 45 0.45 -6.81 9.50
CA ARG A 45 0.96 -6.70 10.88
C ARG A 45 2.28 -7.46 11.07
N ILE A 46 2.42 -8.62 10.44
CA ILE A 46 3.70 -9.36 10.46
C ILE A 46 4.79 -8.56 9.75
N PHE A 47 4.47 -7.90 8.61
CA PHE A 47 5.40 -7.00 7.94
C PHE A 47 5.85 -5.85 8.85
N ALA A 48 4.91 -5.17 9.48
CA ALA A 48 5.18 -4.04 10.36
C ALA A 48 5.93 -4.47 11.64
N SER A 49 5.56 -5.61 12.26
CA SER A 49 6.19 -6.10 13.49
C SER A 49 7.53 -6.81 13.25
N GLY A 50 7.70 -7.50 12.13
CA GLY A 50 8.95 -8.21 11.79
C GLY A 50 10.13 -7.29 11.52
N ILE A 51 9.87 -5.99 11.33
CA ILE A 51 10.89 -4.97 11.06
C ILE A 51 11.49 -4.40 12.36
N GLY A 52 10.84 -4.55 13.52
CA GLY A 52 11.22 -3.88 14.76
C GLY A 52 11.38 -4.75 16.01
N GLN A 53 11.04 -6.03 16.01
CA GLN A 53 11.12 -6.83 17.22
C GLN A 53 12.52 -7.47 17.40
N HIS A 54 13.35 -6.82 18.23
CA HIS A 54 14.34 -7.51 19.02
C HIS A 54 13.60 -8.48 19.96
N ILE A 55 13.60 -9.75 19.65
CA ILE A 55 13.30 -10.75 20.68
C ILE A 55 14.57 -10.81 21.54
N GLU A 56 14.57 -10.13 22.69
CA GLU A 56 15.52 -10.38 23.74
C GLU A 56 15.29 -11.80 24.25
N GLY A 57 15.99 -12.76 23.63
CA GLY A 57 16.08 -14.11 24.14
C GLY A 57 16.88 -14.11 25.42
N SER A 58 16.21 -14.39 26.55
CA SER A 58 16.80 -14.63 27.85
C SER A 58 17.97 -15.61 27.75
N GLY A 59 19.20 -15.08 27.96
CA GLY A 59 20.32 -15.83 28.50
C GLY A 59 21.00 -16.88 27.59
N SER A 60 21.92 -16.42 26.73
CA SER A 60 23.29 -16.98 26.61
C SER A 60 24.08 -16.19 25.56
N GLU A 61 25.39 -16.09 25.78
CA GLU A 61 26.35 -15.38 24.92
C GLU A 61 26.26 -15.84 23.48
N GLY A 62 25.82 -14.94 22.57
CA GLY A 62 25.72 -15.23 21.15
C GLY A 62 24.35 -14.93 20.52
N ALA A 63 23.58 -13.98 21.05
CA ALA A 63 22.28 -13.60 20.48
C ALA A 63 22.45 -13.00 19.07
N SER A 64 22.35 -13.83 18.05
CA SER A 64 22.13 -13.35 16.67
C SER A 64 20.75 -12.72 16.60
N VAL A 65 20.69 -11.44 16.23
CA VAL A 65 19.45 -10.71 15.92
C VAL A 65 18.75 -11.43 14.77
N GLN A 66 17.79 -12.28 15.09
CA GLN A 66 16.94 -12.90 14.06
C GLN A 66 15.88 -11.85 13.65
N THR A 67 16.19 -11.14 12.59
CA THR A 67 15.17 -10.35 11.88
C THR A 67 14.14 -11.34 11.31
N ILE A 68 12.92 -11.34 11.84
CA ILE A 68 11.82 -12.15 11.26
C ILE A 68 11.52 -11.57 9.89
N ARG A 69 12.07 -12.19 8.86
CA ARG A 69 11.73 -11.90 7.47
C ARG A 69 10.59 -12.81 7.07
N LEU A 70 9.57 -12.24 6.45
CA LEU A 70 8.53 -13.05 5.81
C LEU A 70 9.15 -14.00 4.80
N SER A 71 8.66 -15.23 4.79
CA SER A 71 9.02 -16.19 3.73
C SER A 71 8.58 -15.62 2.37
N LYS A 72 9.21 -16.09 1.31
CA LYS A 72 8.83 -15.68 -0.05
C LYS A 72 7.35 -15.95 -0.32
N ASP A 73 6.85 -17.10 0.09
CA ASP A 73 5.43 -17.48 -0.07
C ASP A 73 4.48 -16.50 0.66
N GLN A 74 4.87 -16.02 1.84
CA GLN A 74 4.10 -15.02 2.58
C GLN A 74 4.14 -13.65 1.89
N GLN A 75 5.28 -13.27 1.30
CA GLN A 75 5.39 -12.05 0.52
C GLN A 75 4.50 -12.12 -0.73
N ASP A 76 4.60 -13.21 -1.50
CA ASP A 76 3.78 -13.42 -2.70
C ASP A 76 2.28 -13.42 -2.36
N LYS A 77 1.92 -14.04 -1.24
CA LYS A 77 0.53 -14.03 -0.76
C LYS A 77 0.06 -12.65 -0.34
N PHE A 78 0.90 -11.88 0.35
CA PHE A 78 0.61 -10.50 0.70
C PHE A 78 0.39 -9.63 -0.54
N GLU A 79 1.24 -9.74 -1.55
CA GLU A 79 1.14 -8.98 -2.80
C GLU A 79 -0.14 -9.31 -3.59
N GLN A 80 -0.52 -10.59 -3.61
CA GLN A 80 -1.78 -11.03 -4.22
C GLN A 80 -2.99 -10.46 -3.48
N LEU A 81 -3.01 -10.56 -2.14
CA LEU A 81 -4.09 -10.02 -1.31
C LEU A 81 -4.18 -8.51 -1.40
N LEU A 82 -3.03 -7.82 -1.36
CA LEU A 82 -3.00 -6.36 -1.52
C LEU A 82 -3.58 -5.94 -2.87
N SER A 83 -3.19 -6.60 -3.95
CA SER A 83 -3.71 -6.33 -5.29
C SER A 83 -5.22 -6.57 -5.38
N PHE A 84 -5.69 -7.65 -4.76
CA PHE A 84 -7.11 -8.00 -4.68
C PHE A 84 -7.92 -6.96 -3.90
N VAL A 85 -7.47 -6.60 -2.70
CA VAL A 85 -8.13 -5.63 -1.82
C VAL A 85 -8.17 -4.24 -2.48
N ALA A 86 -7.05 -3.78 -3.04
CA ALA A 86 -6.98 -2.48 -3.69
C ALA A 86 -7.95 -2.35 -4.88
N GLN A 87 -8.17 -3.44 -5.63
CA GLN A 87 -9.12 -3.44 -6.73
C GLN A 87 -10.58 -3.38 -6.27
N LEU A 88 -10.89 -3.87 -5.08
CA LEU A 88 -12.23 -3.93 -4.51
C LEU A 88 -12.52 -2.79 -3.52
N ALA A 89 -11.52 -2.00 -3.15
CA ALA A 89 -11.65 -0.90 -2.21
C ALA A 89 -12.83 0.05 -2.51
N PRO A 90 -13.11 0.44 -3.77
CA PRO A 90 -14.27 1.28 -4.06
C PRO A 90 -15.63 0.64 -3.75
N SER A 91 -15.68 -0.69 -3.71
CA SER A 91 -16.92 -1.44 -3.39
C SER A 91 -17.12 -1.64 -1.88
N TYR A 92 -16.07 -1.47 -1.08
CA TYR A 92 -16.09 -1.65 0.37
C TYR A 92 -15.37 -0.49 1.09
N PRO A 93 -15.82 0.76 0.91
CA PRO A 93 -15.11 1.94 1.39
C PRO A 93 -14.92 1.95 2.91
N ASP A 94 -15.94 1.54 3.68
CA ASP A 94 -15.88 1.53 5.14
C ASP A 94 -14.86 0.51 5.68
N VAL A 95 -14.77 -0.66 5.05
CA VAL A 95 -13.83 -1.71 5.46
C VAL A 95 -12.39 -1.35 5.10
N THR A 96 -12.22 -0.73 3.92
CA THR A 96 -10.88 -0.42 3.38
C THR A 96 -10.43 1.01 3.66
N ALA A 97 -11.12 1.74 4.54
CA ALA A 97 -10.81 3.13 4.86
C ALA A 97 -9.35 3.34 5.30
N ALA A 98 -8.78 2.39 6.03
CA ALA A 98 -7.38 2.45 6.49
C ALA A 98 -6.34 2.00 5.44
N LEU A 99 -6.76 1.45 4.30
CA LEU A 99 -5.83 0.91 3.29
C LEU A 99 -4.83 1.94 2.76
N PRO A 100 -5.22 3.21 2.45
CA PRO A 100 -4.27 4.21 1.99
C PRO A 100 -3.19 4.54 3.02
N GLU A 101 -3.56 4.63 4.30
CA GLU A 101 -2.63 4.89 5.40
C GLU A 101 -1.65 3.73 5.57
N HIS A 102 -2.13 2.49 5.55
CA HIS A 102 -1.28 1.29 5.57
C HIS A 102 -0.24 1.28 4.44
N LEU A 103 -0.63 1.68 3.24
CA LEU A 103 0.30 1.74 2.10
C LEU A 103 1.33 2.85 2.25
N SER A 104 0.92 4.00 2.78
CA SER A 104 1.80 5.12 3.05
C SER A 104 2.83 4.77 4.12
N GLU A 105 2.41 4.16 5.22
CA GLU A 105 3.28 3.64 6.29
C GLU A 105 4.33 2.66 5.72
N LEU A 106 3.87 1.63 5.00
CA LEU A 106 4.78 0.65 4.39
C LEU A 106 5.80 1.28 3.45
N LEU A 107 5.38 2.23 2.62
CA LEU A 107 6.25 2.88 1.64
C LEU A 107 7.22 3.90 2.26
N LEU A 108 6.82 4.62 3.32
CA LEU A 108 7.64 5.68 3.92
C LEU A 108 8.49 5.17 5.07
N GLU A 109 7.92 4.37 5.97
CA GLU A 109 8.61 3.94 7.19
C GLU A 109 9.38 2.62 6.98
N HIS A 110 8.86 1.75 6.12
CA HIS A 110 9.38 0.40 5.94
C HIS A 110 9.97 0.13 4.55
N HIS A 111 10.11 1.15 3.70
CA HIS A 111 10.52 0.98 2.30
C HIS A 111 11.84 0.22 2.13
N ALA A 112 12.82 0.43 3.02
CA ALA A 112 14.13 -0.22 2.95
C ALA A 112 14.07 -1.72 3.24
N SER A 113 13.09 -2.15 4.04
CA SER A 113 12.90 -3.54 4.47
C SER A 113 12.01 -4.33 3.52
N LEU A 114 11.22 -3.63 2.69
CA LEU A 114 10.38 -4.26 1.67
C LEU A 114 11.23 -4.78 0.50
N SER A 115 10.85 -5.92 -0.05
CA SER A 115 11.42 -6.38 -1.32
C SER A 115 11.09 -5.40 -2.46
N PRO A 116 11.88 -5.35 -3.53
CA PRO A 116 11.59 -4.50 -4.68
C PRO A 116 10.20 -4.76 -5.28
N ASP A 117 9.77 -6.03 -5.32
CA ASP A 117 8.46 -6.41 -5.87
C ASP A 117 7.32 -5.98 -4.96
N THR A 118 7.45 -6.17 -3.64
CA THR A 118 6.49 -5.66 -2.66
C THR A 118 6.35 -4.14 -2.72
N ARG A 119 7.48 -3.40 -2.84
CA ARG A 119 7.45 -1.94 -3.02
C ARG A 119 6.68 -1.53 -4.28
N LYS A 120 6.95 -2.18 -5.41
CA LYS A 120 6.23 -1.95 -6.67
C LYS A 120 4.74 -2.24 -6.52
N THR A 121 4.38 -3.30 -5.81
CA THR A 121 2.99 -3.69 -5.58
C THR A 121 2.27 -2.68 -4.68
N CYS A 122 2.89 -2.22 -3.58
CA CYS A 122 2.35 -1.16 -2.73
C CYS A 122 2.14 0.15 -3.51
N PHE A 123 3.13 0.55 -4.30
CA PHE A 123 3.02 1.74 -5.16
C PHE A 123 1.91 1.63 -6.19
N ARG A 124 1.78 0.47 -6.87
CA ARG A 124 0.70 0.21 -7.83
C ARG A 124 -0.68 0.24 -7.16
N ALA A 125 -0.79 -0.34 -5.97
CA ALA A 125 -2.02 -0.31 -5.19
C ALA A 125 -2.41 1.13 -4.83
N LEU A 126 -1.47 1.94 -4.32
CA LEU A 126 -1.71 3.34 -3.98
C LEU A 126 -2.12 4.16 -5.23
N THR A 127 -1.45 3.94 -6.37
CA THR A 127 -1.79 4.57 -7.65
C THR A 127 -3.19 4.17 -8.12
N LEU A 128 -3.56 2.90 -7.94
CA LEU A 128 -4.90 2.41 -8.27
C LEU A 128 -5.98 3.08 -7.42
N LEU A 129 -5.75 3.23 -6.10
CA LEU A 129 -6.68 3.94 -5.20
C LEU A 129 -6.85 5.40 -5.63
N ARG A 130 -5.77 6.07 -6.06
CA ARG A 130 -5.83 7.42 -6.60
C ARG A 130 -6.65 7.50 -7.90
N ASN A 131 -6.39 6.59 -8.84
CA ASN A 131 -7.11 6.52 -10.12
C ASN A 131 -8.60 6.19 -9.96
N ARG A 132 -8.97 5.56 -8.86
CA ARG A 132 -10.36 5.25 -8.49
C ARG A 132 -11.00 6.31 -7.60
N ASN A 133 -10.32 7.43 -7.33
CA ASN A 133 -10.76 8.51 -6.44
C ASN A 133 -11.07 8.05 -5.00
N VAL A 134 -10.40 6.99 -4.54
CA VAL A 134 -10.47 6.55 -3.12
C VAL A 134 -9.64 7.49 -2.25
N ILE A 135 -8.54 8.02 -2.78
CA ILE A 135 -7.70 9.02 -2.12
C ILE A 135 -7.60 10.31 -2.94
N THR A 136 -7.32 11.42 -2.25
CA THR A 136 -7.13 12.72 -2.87
C THR A 136 -5.75 12.85 -3.53
N SER A 137 -5.57 13.84 -4.44
CA SER A 137 -4.24 14.19 -4.94
C SER A 137 -3.31 14.65 -3.81
N GLU A 138 -3.87 15.36 -2.81
CA GLU A 138 -3.11 15.83 -1.66
C GLU A 138 -2.48 14.66 -0.89
N ASP A 139 -3.27 13.67 -0.49
CA ASP A 139 -2.79 12.51 0.27
C ASP A 139 -1.83 11.65 -0.55
N PHE A 140 -2.14 11.46 -1.83
CA PHE A 140 -1.29 10.72 -2.75
C PHE A 140 0.10 11.36 -2.89
N LEU A 141 0.16 12.68 -3.13
CA LEU A 141 1.41 13.39 -3.32
C LEU A 141 2.20 13.57 -2.02
N LYS A 142 1.53 13.67 -0.86
CA LYS A 142 2.18 13.61 0.46
C LYS A 142 2.95 12.32 0.69
N THR A 143 2.52 11.22 0.10
CA THR A 143 3.24 9.94 0.17
C THR A 143 4.34 9.85 -0.89
N LEU A 144 4.06 10.23 -2.16
CA LEU A 144 5.02 10.02 -3.25
C LEU A 144 6.23 10.95 -3.22
N ILE A 145 6.05 12.21 -2.81
CA ILE A 145 7.15 13.18 -2.82
C ILE A 145 8.24 12.81 -1.80
N PRO A 146 7.92 12.50 -0.53
CA PRO A 146 8.94 12.00 0.40
C PRO A 146 9.58 10.68 -0.06
N LEU A 147 8.80 9.75 -0.63
CA LEU A 147 9.31 8.48 -1.15
C LEU A 147 10.35 8.67 -2.24
N LEU A 148 10.26 9.77 -3.02
CA LEU A 148 11.23 10.11 -4.05
C LEU A 148 12.64 10.34 -3.47
N SER A 149 12.75 10.93 -2.27
CA SER A 149 14.03 11.19 -1.61
C SER A 149 14.66 9.93 -1.01
N THR A 150 13.86 8.97 -0.59
CA THR A 150 14.33 7.74 0.06
C THR A 150 14.61 6.60 -0.91
N THR A 151 14.08 6.70 -2.13
CA THR A 151 14.21 5.64 -3.15
C THR A 151 15.58 5.67 -3.80
N THR A 152 16.32 4.55 -3.71
CA THR A 152 17.64 4.37 -4.34
C THR A 152 17.57 3.86 -5.78
N SER A 153 16.48 3.16 -6.14
CA SER A 153 16.27 2.60 -7.49
C SER A 153 15.99 3.70 -8.51
N SER A 154 16.80 3.80 -9.54
CA SER A 154 16.65 4.74 -10.66
C SER A 154 15.32 4.54 -11.41
N GLU A 155 14.95 3.27 -11.66
CA GLU A 155 13.68 2.91 -12.31
C GLU A 155 12.48 3.39 -11.49
N MET A 156 12.48 3.09 -10.18
CA MET A 156 11.40 3.50 -9.29
C MET A 156 11.32 5.03 -9.17
N ARG A 157 12.46 5.71 -9.09
CA ARG A 157 12.53 7.18 -9.05
C ARG A 157 11.93 7.81 -10.31
N SER A 158 12.27 7.29 -11.49
CA SER A 158 11.70 7.74 -12.77
C SER A 158 10.18 7.55 -12.81
N THR A 159 9.71 6.39 -12.34
CA THR A 159 8.26 6.09 -12.27
C THR A 159 7.54 7.02 -11.30
N LEU A 160 8.11 7.28 -10.12
CA LEU A 160 7.56 8.21 -9.13
C LEU A 160 7.45 9.63 -9.71
N LEU A 161 8.52 10.14 -10.32
CA LEU A 161 8.53 11.47 -10.94
C LEU A 161 7.47 11.60 -12.02
N HIS A 162 7.38 10.60 -12.90
CA HIS A 162 6.36 10.58 -13.95
C HIS A 162 4.94 10.62 -13.34
N THR A 163 4.68 9.79 -12.33
CA THR A 163 3.37 9.69 -11.68
C THR A 163 3.00 10.99 -10.95
N ILE A 164 3.95 11.61 -10.22
CA ILE A 164 3.75 12.90 -9.55
C ILE A 164 3.38 13.98 -10.57
N VAL A 165 4.13 14.08 -11.66
CA VAL A 165 3.87 15.09 -12.71
C VAL A 165 2.50 14.86 -13.36
N GLN A 166 2.13 13.61 -13.64
CA GLN A 166 0.84 13.30 -14.24
C GLN A 166 -0.33 13.63 -13.29
N ASP A 167 -0.22 13.29 -12.01
CA ASP A 167 -1.27 13.61 -11.04
C ASP A 167 -1.44 15.13 -10.84
N LEU A 168 -0.32 15.88 -10.76
CA LEU A 168 -0.35 17.34 -10.71
C LEU A 168 -0.99 17.98 -11.94
N LYS A 169 -0.66 17.48 -13.14
CA LYS A 169 -1.28 17.94 -14.38
C LYS A 169 -2.78 17.69 -14.37
N HIS A 170 -3.18 16.47 -13.96
CA HIS A 170 -4.58 16.09 -13.89
C HIS A 170 -5.36 16.94 -12.87
N ALA A 171 -4.81 17.14 -11.68
CA ALA A 171 -5.43 17.95 -10.63
C ALA A 171 -5.64 19.41 -11.04
N ASN A 172 -4.69 19.97 -11.83
CA ASN A 172 -4.76 21.36 -12.31
C ASN A 172 -5.42 21.53 -13.70
N GLN A 173 -5.93 20.44 -14.30
CA GLN A 173 -6.43 20.45 -15.68
C GLN A 173 -7.66 21.36 -15.87
N LYS A 174 -8.62 21.30 -14.96
CA LYS A 174 -9.88 22.09 -15.04
C LYS A 174 -9.74 23.46 -14.42
N SER A 175 -9.05 23.55 -13.30
CA SER A 175 -8.74 24.80 -12.60
C SER A 175 -7.47 24.61 -11.78
N LYS A 176 -6.66 25.68 -11.65
CA LYS A 176 -5.48 25.64 -10.78
C LYS A 176 -5.92 25.44 -9.33
N ASP A 177 -5.29 24.51 -8.63
CA ASP A 177 -5.42 24.31 -7.19
C ASP A 177 -4.23 24.98 -6.46
N PRO A 178 -4.41 26.23 -5.96
CA PRO A 178 -3.31 26.95 -5.31
C PRO A 178 -2.86 26.30 -4.01
N ARG A 179 -3.77 25.59 -3.31
CA ARG A 179 -3.48 24.93 -2.04
C ARG A 179 -2.59 23.70 -2.29
N LEU A 180 -3.00 22.85 -3.23
CA LEU A 180 -2.22 21.68 -3.64
C LEU A 180 -0.83 22.09 -4.15
N ASN A 181 -0.77 23.09 -5.04
CA ASN A 181 0.49 23.54 -5.61
C ASN A 181 1.44 24.11 -4.54
N ARG A 182 0.92 24.87 -3.56
CA ARG A 182 1.72 25.39 -2.43
C ARG A 182 2.25 24.26 -1.54
N MET A 183 1.41 23.27 -1.25
CA MET A 183 1.83 22.07 -0.48
C MET A 183 2.96 21.33 -1.19
N VAL A 184 2.82 21.07 -2.49
CA VAL A 184 3.87 20.40 -3.29
C VAL A 184 5.16 21.20 -3.32
N GLN A 185 5.09 22.50 -3.50
CA GLN A 185 6.27 23.38 -3.44
C GLN A 185 6.97 23.28 -2.08
N GLY A 186 6.21 23.32 -0.97
CA GLY A 186 6.77 23.16 0.38
C GLY A 186 7.49 21.80 0.57
N LEU A 187 6.90 20.72 0.10
CA LEU A 187 7.53 19.39 0.17
C LEU A 187 8.81 19.31 -0.65
N LEU A 188 8.83 19.87 -1.87
CA LEU A 188 10.00 19.90 -2.73
C LEU A 188 11.12 20.76 -2.14
N PHE A 189 10.80 21.94 -1.59
CA PHE A 189 11.77 22.78 -0.88
C PHE A 189 12.41 22.05 0.28
N GLY A 190 11.61 21.40 1.14
CA GLY A 190 12.12 20.62 2.27
C GLY A 190 13.01 19.44 1.84
N MET A 191 12.81 18.88 0.64
CA MET A 191 13.71 17.87 0.08
C MET A 191 15.06 18.48 -0.34
N VAL A 192 15.04 19.63 -1.00
CA VAL A 192 16.26 20.32 -1.45
C VAL A 192 17.11 20.75 -0.25
N GLU A 193 16.49 21.34 0.77
CA GLU A 193 17.18 21.76 1.99
C GLU A 193 17.85 20.60 2.71
N ARG A 194 17.18 19.44 2.85
CA ARG A 194 17.78 18.23 3.43
C ARG A 194 18.89 17.65 2.57
N GLY A 195 18.79 17.77 1.25
CA GLY A 195 19.85 17.33 0.33
C GLY A 195 21.09 18.23 0.34
N MET A 196 20.94 19.51 0.72
CA MET A 196 22.04 20.46 0.86
C MET A 196 22.71 20.40 2.24
N ASN A 197 21.98 19.94 3.27
CA ASN A 197 22.49 19.79 4.64
C ASN A 197 22.30 18.32 5.11
N PRO A 198 23.17 17.39 4.68
CA PRO A 198 23.04 15.97 5.03
C PRO A 198 23.34 15.65 6.51
N GLU A 199 23.77 16.63 7.31
CA GLU A 199 24.16 16.49 8.73
C GLU A 199 23.13 17.13 9.71
N GLY A 200 21.92 17.41 9.26
CA GLY A 200 20.83 17.99 10.06
C GLY A 200 19.82 16.97 10.54
#